data_0dfe32de4f68e54d1804ca9f00ef9d32
#
_entry.id   0dfe32de4f68e54d1804ca9f00ef9d32
#
_cell.length_a   1.000
_cell.length_b   1.000
_cell.length_c   1.000
_cell.angle_alpha   90.00
_cell.angle_beta   90.00
_cell.angle_gamma   90.00
#
_symmetry.space_group_name_H-M   'P 1'
#
loop_
_entity.id
_entity.type
_entity.pdbx_description
1 polymer ?
#
loop_
_entity_poly.entity_id
_entity_poly.type
_entity_poly.pdbx_seq_one_letter_code
_entity_poly.pdbx_strand_id
1 'polypeptide(L)'
;LWSSQSQGATMYIRTQDKNYPVYAYQGIGGNGDSEANQGMFFVPPISEEANDDVNNIPNIDFIGNDPYQEQAGVSIVTNSDATITISENGVAYDVSLLNPVTVSGRPEYKAYTVTNLSGDVSVTSSGELYLAYFNTRGAATSGGFYAGFASPPNAEIDLGINALGNCLQTDSEGNITGSNITLQITNASGFDTYVWEKYNSDANIWEAAPGNSIDSETYVPQSEGEYRLKGSITCLNLDQFSGIIPVS
;
A
#
# COMPACT_ATOMS: atom_id res chain seq x y z
N LEU A 1 12.33 -16.85 12.81
CA LEU A 1 11.66 -17.12 14.08
C LEU A 1 10.26 -17.65 13.79
N TRP A 2 9.88 -18.78 14.38
CA TRP A 2 8.55 -19.34 14.28
C TRP A 2 7.92 -19.50 15.66
N SER A 3 6.65 -19.19 15.79
CA SER A 3 5.93 -19.31 17.04
C SER A 3 4.47 -19.67 16.74
N SER A 4 3.90 -20.52 17.55
CA SER A 4 2.48 -20.87 17.46
C SER A 4 1.67 -20.00 18.42
N GLN A 5 0.47 -19.65 18.00
CA GLN A 5 -0.50 -18.90 18.81
C GLN A 5 -1.74 -19.77 19.04
N SER A 6 -2.34 -19.64 20.21
CA SER A 6 -3.69 -20.16 20.44
C SER A 6 -4.72 -19.26 19.76
N GLN A 7 -5.91 -19.79 19.51
CA GLN A 7 -7.03 -19.04 18.94
C GLN A 7 -7.29 -17.76 19.74
N GLY A 8 -7.42 -16.62 19.07
CA GLY A 8 -7.63 -15.31 19.67
C GLY A 8 -6.42 -14.68 20.35
N ALA A 9 -5.25 -15.34 20.33
CA ALA A 9 -4.03 -14.73 20.85
C ALA A 9 -3.50 -13.64 19.90
N THR A 10 -2.92 -12.60 20.48
CA THR A 10 -2.30 -11.51 19.73
C THR A 10 -0.79 -11.51 19.94
N MET A 11 -0.06 -11.07 18.94
CA MET A 11 1.40 -10.94 18.99
C MET A 11 1.80 -9.60 18.37
N TYR A 12 2.65 -8.87 19.08
CA TYR A 12 3.33 -7.70 18.53
C TYR A 12 4.77 -8.03 18.21
N ILE A 13 5.18 -7.73 16.98
CA ILE A 13 6.55 -7.96 16.50
C ILE A 13 7.16 -6.62 16.13
N ARG A 14 8.36 -6.36 16.65
CA ARG A 14 9.14 -5.20 16.25
C ARG A 14 10.61 -5.55 16.14
N THR A 15 11.35 -4.80 15.34
CA THR A 15 12.81 -4.81 15.30
C THR A 15 13.38 -3.71 16.19
N GLN A 16 14.67 -3.76 16.43
CA GLN A 16 15.36 -2.79 17.27
C GLN A 16 15.27 -1.38 16.71
N ASP A 17 15.42 -1.24 15.38
CA ASP A 17 15.30 0.01 14.66
C ASP A 17 14.94 -0.23 13.18
N LYS A 18 14.67 0.88 12.45
CA LYS A 18 14.24 0.86 11.04
C LYS A 18 15.25 0.27 10.05
N ASN A 19 16.52 0.11 10.42
CA ASN A 19 17.57 -0.46 9.56
C ASN A 19 17.49 -1.99 9.50
N TYR A 20 16.66 -2.61 10.34
CA TYR A 20 16.45 -4.05 10.38
C TYR A 20 15.00 -4.39 10.04
N PRO A 21 14.60 -4.31 8.76
CA PRO A 21 13.23 -4.59 8.36
C PRO A 21 12.86 -6.04 8.68
N VAL A 22 11.60 -6.25 9.04
CA VAL A 22 11.03 -7.59 9.23
C VAL A 22 9.79 -7.74 8.37
N TYR A 23 9.65 -8.91 7.79
CA TYR A 23 8.42 -9.31 7.10
C TYR A 23 7.75 -10.39 7.93
N ALA A 24 6.52 -10.14 8.35
CA ALA A 24 5.72 -11.10 9.10
C ALA A 24 4.73 -11.81 8.17
N TYR A 25 4.63 -13.11 8.33
CA TYR A 25 3.65 -13.94 7.63
C TYR A 25 2.87 -14.76 8.64
N GLN A 26 1.60 -14.91 8.41
CA GLN A 26 0.70 -15.72 9.23
C GLN A 26 0.11 -16.85 8.39
N GLY A 27 0.12 -18.05 8.94
CA GLY A 27 -0.64 -19.19 8.45
C GLY A 27 -1.89 -19.39 9.28
N ILE A 28 -2.90 -20.03 8.71
CA ILE A 28 -4.12 -20.44 9.41
C ILE A 28 -4.05 -21.93 9.64
N GLY A 29 -4.17 -22.37 10.90
CA GLY A 29 -4.29 -23.77 11.27
C GLY A 29 -5.70 -24.27 11.07
N GLY A 30 -5.85 -25.47 10.49
CA GLY A 30 -7.14 -26.17 10.43
C GLY A 30 -7.59 -26.69 11.79
N ASN A 31 -8.87 -27.02 11.89
CA ASN A 31 -9.44 -27.67 13.07
C ASN A 31 -9.23 -29.18 12.96
N GLY A 32 -8.32 -29.74 13.76
CA GLY A 32 -8.01 -31.17 13.76
C GLY A 32 -6.61 -31.52 13.28
N ASP A 33 -6.31 -32.75 13.14
CA ASP A 33 -4.99 -33.32 12.98
C ASP A 33 -4.16 -32.79 11.80
N SER A 34 -3.33 -31.83 12.05
CA SER A 34 -2.08 -31.59 11.30
C SER A 34 -2.11 -30.94 9.91
N GLU A 35 -3.23 -30.72 9.26
CA GLU A 35 -3.23 -30.06 7.96
C GLU A 35 -3.57 -28.57 8.07
N ALA A 36 -2.56 -27.77 8.41
CA ALA A 36 -2.65 -26.34 8.27
C ALA A 36 -2.77 -25.96 6.78
N ASN A 37 -3.42 -24.85 6.50
CA ASN A 37 -3.31 -24.22 5.20
C ASN A 37 -1.81 -24.02 4.89
N GLN A 38 -1.34 -24.57 3.79
CA GLN A 38 0.05 -24.42 3.37
C GLN A 38 0.35 -22.99 2.86
N GLY A 39 -0.67 -22.17 2.66
CA GLY A 39 -0.54 -20.76 2.33
C GLY A 39 -0.26 -19.94 3.57
N MET A 40 0.61 -18.94 3.40
CA MET A 40 0.83 -17.88 4.38
C MET A 40 0.48 -16.54 3.73
N PHE A 41 -0.13 -15.65 4.49
CA PHE A 41 -0.38 -14.29 4.04
C PHE A 41 0.50 -13.28 4.78
N PHE A 42 0.86 -12.24 4.07
CA PHE A 42 1.66 -11.15 4.60
C PHE A 42 0.84 -10.37 5.64
N VAL A 43 1.45 -10.09 6.79
CA VAL A 43 0.86 -9.25 7.83
C VAL A 43 1.35 -7.82 7.62
N PRO A 44 0.46 -6.86 7.33
CA PRO A 44 0.86 -5.47 7.11
C PRO A 44 1.46 -4.86 8.37
N PRO A 45 2.43 -3.94 8.22
CA PRO A 45 2.98 -3.20 9.36
C PRO A 45 1.94 -2.24 9.93
N ILE A 46 2.05 -1.92 11.20
CA ILE A 46 1.28 -0.84 11.82
C ILE A 46 1.68 0.49 11.16
N SER A 47 0.68 1.25 10.73
CA SER A 47 0.83 2.54 10.06
C SER A 47 -0.29 3.49 10.49
N GLU A 48 0.06 4.73 10.83
CA GLU A 48 -0.92 5.78 11.14
C GLU A 48 -1.81 6.15 9.95
N GLU A 49 -1.46 5.67 8.75
CA GLU A 49 -2.22 5.87 7.51
C GLU A 49 -3.01 4.62 7.10
N ALA A 50 -3.24 3.67 8.01
CA ALA A 50 -4.01 2.47 7.69
C ALA A 50 -5.46 2.81 7.33
N ASN A 51 -6.04 2.03 6.43
CA ASN A 51 -7.46 2.14 6.11
C ASN A 51 -8.32 1.96 7.34
N ASP A 52 -9.49 2.56 7.34
CA ASP A 52 -10.49 2.48 8.39
C ASP A 52 -11.73 1.66 7.98
N ASP A 53 -11.78 1.18 6.73
CA ASP A 53 -12.91 0.41 6.22
C ASP A 53 -12.52 -0.78 5.34
N VAL A 54 -13.35 -1.80 5.39
CA VAL A 54 -13.43 -2.91 4.43
C VAL A 54 -14.87 -3.00 3.95
N ASN A 55 -15.12 -2.51 2.75
CA ASN A 55 -16.47 -2.37 2.22
C ASN A 55 -17.16 -3.72 1.94
N ASN A 56 -16.40 -4.75 1.56
CA ASN A 56 -16.95 -6.07 1.33
C ASN A 56 -15.90 -7.19 1.36
N ILE A 57 -16.17 -8.24 2.12
CA ILE A 57 -15.54 -9.54 2.04
C ILE A 57 -16.62 -10.49 1.52
N PRO A 58 -16.59 -10.84 0.22
CA PRO A 58 -17.68 -11.60 -0.37
C PRO A 58 -17.64 -13.07 0.06
N ASN A 59 -18.80 -13.64 0.37
CA ASN A 59 -18.95 -15.06 0.66
C ASN A 59 -17.91 -15.59 1.64
N ILE A 60 -17.79 -14.96 2.80
CA ILE A 60 -16.74 -15.25 3.80
C ILE A 60 -16.73 -16.74 4.23
N ASP A 61 -17.87 -17.41 4.14
CA ASP A 61 -18.09 -18.82 4.47
C ASP A 61 -17.82 -19.79 3.31
N PHE A 62 -17.31 -19.29 2.17
CA PHE A 62 -16.97 -20.13 1.01
C PHE A 62 -15.48 -20.47 0.97
N ILE A 63 -15.16 -21.72 0.63
CA ILE A 63 -13.83 -22.13 0.17
C ILE A 63 -13.97 -22.60 -1.28
N GLY A 64 -13.43 -21.83 -2.22
CA GLY A 64 -13.69 -22.03 -3.64
C GLY A 64 -15.15 -21.71 -4.01
N ASN A 65 -15.86 -22.63 -4.60
CA ASN A 65 -17.26 -22.47 -5.01
C ASN A 65 -18.27 -23.10 -4.04
N ASP A 66 -17.80 -23.68 -2.94
CA ASP A 66 -18.65 -24.39 -1.99
C ASP A 66 -18.79 -23.61 -0.68
N PRO A 67 -20.02 -23.51 -0.14
CA PRO A 67 -20.21 -22.96 1.20
C PRO A 67 -19.63 -23.92 2.23
N TYR A 68 -18.71 -23.42 3.04
CA TYR A 68 -18.06 -24.18 4.08
C TYR A 68 -18.34 -23.58 5.44
N GLN A 69 -19.16 -24.24 6.23
CA GLN A 69 -19.77 -23.71 7.43
C GLN A 69 -19.25 -24.34 8.73
N GLU A 70 -17.96 -24.59 8.89
CA GLU A 70 -17.53 -24.95 10.25
C GLU A 70 -17.11 -23.72 11.05
N GLN A 71 -16.26 -22.86 10.49
CA GLN A 71 -15.95 -21.56 11.07
C GLN A 71 -15.50 -20.59 9.97
N ALA A 72 -16.26 -19.54 9.76
CA ALA A 72 -15.82 -18.39 9.00
C ALA A 72 -15.84 -17.15 9.91
N GLY A 73 -14.89 -16.25 9.73
CA GLY A 73 -14.85 -15.09 10.60
C GLY A 73 -13.75 -14.10 10.23
N VAL A 74 -13.64 -13.08 11.07
CA VAL A 74 -12.63 -12.03 10.95
C VAL A 74 -11.87 -11.87 12.26
N SER A 75 -10.59 -11.54 12.13
CA SER A 75 -9.74 -11.04 13.20
C SER A 75 -9.47 -9.58 12.91
N ILE A 76 -9.82 -8.71 13.84
CA ILE A 76 -9.72 -7.26 13.70
C ILE A 76 -8.76 -6.74 14.78
N VAL A 77 -7.82 -5.88 14.39
CA VAL A 77 -7.02 -5.08 15.32
C VAL A 77 -7.28 -3.61 14.99
N THR A 78 -7.53 -2.80 16.03
CA THR A 78 -7.78 -1.37 15.90
C THR A 78 -7.31 -0.63 17.16
N ASN A 79 -7.29 0.70 17.10
CA ASN A 79 -6.98 1.52 18.27
C ASN A 79 -7.91 1.21 19.44
N SER A 80 -7.42 1.28 20.66
CA SER A 80 -8.16 0.88 21.87
C SER A 80 -9.40 1.73 22.15
N ASP A 81 -9.43 2.97 21.68
CA ASP A 81 -10.52 3.92 21.78
C ASP A 81 -11.45 3.93 20.54
N ALA A 82 -11.07 3.22 19.48
CA ALA A 82 -11.86 3.17 18.25
C ALA A 82 -13.18 2.40 18.45
N THR A 83 -14.20 2.84 17.72
CA THR A 83 -15.49 2.17 17.59
C THR A 83 -15.49 1.36 16.29
N ILE A 84 -15.90 0.10 16.33
CA ILE A 84 -16.06 -0.73 15.14
C ILE A 84 -17.54 -0.93 14.81
N THR A 85 -17.83 -1.06 13.52
CA THR A 85 -19.12 -1.49 13.00
C THR A 85 -18.89 -2.68 12.07
N ILE A 86 -19.70 -3.71 12.22
CA ILE A 86 -19.66 -4.90 11.39
C ILE A 86 -21.05 -5.08 10.78
N SER A 87 -21.10 -5.41 9.49
CA SER A 87 -22.34 -5.79 8.82
C SER A 87 -22.16 -7.16 8.16
N GLU A 88 -23.15 -8.00 8.31
CA GLU A 88 -23.27 -9.32 7.68
C GLU A 88 -24.48 -9.30 6.76
N ASN A 89 -24.27 -9.51 5.47
CA ASN A 89 -25.35 -9.46 4.44
C ASN A 89 -26.17 -8.15 4.50
N GLY A 90 -25.53 -7.02 4.81
CA GLY A 90 -26.20 -5.73 4.96
C GLY A 90 -26.94 -5.53 6.29
N VAL A 91 -26.88 -6.49 7.21
CA VAL A 91 -27.47 -6.40 8.55
C VAL A 91 -26.40 -6.10 9.58
N ALA A 92 -26.63 -5.11 10.44
CA ALA A 92 -25.68 -4.75 11.48
C ALA A 92 -25.48 -5.91 12.48
N TYR A 93 -24.21 -6.26 12.72
CA TYR A 93 -23.80 -7.22 13.74
C TYR A 93 -23.74 -6.54 15.12
N ASP A 94 -24.20 -7.22 16.15
CA ASP A 94 -24.15 -6.68 17.53
C ASP A 94 -22.74 -6.81 18.12
N VAL A 95 -21.95 -5.75 17.95
CA VAL A 95 -20.57 -5.68 18.45
C VAL A 95 -20.48 -5.60 19.99
N SER A 96 -21.59 -5.34 20.70
CA SER A 96 -21.60 -5.30 22.16
C SER A 96 -21.36 -6.68 22.80
N LEU A 97 -21.56 -7.75 22.03
CA LEU A 97 -21.31 -9.13 22.44
C LEU A 97 -19.83 -9.53 22.31
N LEU A 98 -19.02 -8.71 21.68
CA LEU A 98 -17.60 -8.99 21.47
C LEU A 98 -16.78 -8.65 22.71
N ASN A 99 -15.83 -9.51 23.03
CA ASN A 99 -14.89 -9.33 24.13
C ASN A 99 -13.50 -9.06 23.57
N PRO A 100 -13.14 -7.80 23.32
CA PRO A 100 -11.82 -7.48 22.75
C PRO A 100 -10.70 -7.79 23.75
N VAL A 101 -9.56 -8.19 23.22
CA VAL A 101 -8.34 -8.46 23.98
C VAL A 101 -7.34 -7.34 23.70
N THR A 102 -6.76 -6.78 24.75
CA THR A 102 -5.67 -5.80 24.60
C THR A 102 -4.45 -6.47 23.99
N VAL A 103 -3.84 -5.82 22.98
CA VAL A 103 -2.65 -6.35 22.34
C VAL A 103 -1.46 -6.30 23.29
N SER A 104 -0.89 -7.46 23.59
CA SER A 104 0.26 -7.56 24.49
C SER A 104 1.47 -6.79 23.96
N GLY A 105 2.00 -5.86 24.76
CA GLY A 105 3.10 -4.97 24.39
C GLY A 105 2.70 -3.72 23.59
N ARG A 106 1.41 -3.56 23.25
CA ARG A 106 0.84 -2.39 22.56
C ARG A 106 -0.57 -2.11 23.08
N PRO A 107 -0.70 -1.59 24.33
CA PRO A 107 -2.00 -1.40 24.97
C PRO A 107 -2.91 -0.38 24.27
N GLU A 108 -2.36 0.44 23.39
CA GLU A 108 -3.09 1.35 22.52
C GLU A 108 -3.89 0.65 21.42
N TYR A 109 -3.74 -0.69 21.28
CA TYR A 109 -4.52 -1.50 20.36
C TYR A 109 -5.32 -2.58 21.08
N LYS A 110 -6.47 -2.93 20.52
CA LYS A 110 -7.30 -4.05 20.91
C LYS A 110 -7.62 -4.93 19.71
N ALA A 111 -7.78 -6.22 19.98
CA ALA A 111 -8.11 -7.22 18.98
C ALA A 111 -9.49 -7.81 19.25
N TYR A 112 -10.25 -8.03 18.18
CA TYR A 112 -11.52 -8.75 18.18
C TYR A 112 -11.39 -10.00 17.33
N THR A 113 -12.06 -11.06 17.74
CA THR A 113 -12.29 -12.25 16.91
C THR A 113 -13.79 -12.45 16.78
N VAL A 114 -14.28 -12.41 15.57
CA VAL A 114 -15.69 -12.60 15.24
C VAL A 114 -15.79 -13.88 14.44
N THR A 115 -16.60 -14.82 14.90
CA THR A 115 -16.77 -16.15 14.28
C THR A 115 -18.21 -16.36 13.85
N ASN A 116 -18.45 -17.42 13.08
CA ASN A 116 -19.77 -17.82 12.56
C ASN A 116 -20.41 -16.76 11.65
N LEU A 117 -19.58 -16.05 10.89
CA LEU A 117 -20.04 -15.13 9.85
C LEU A 117 -20.35 -15.91 8.56
N SER A 118 -21.29 -15.40 7.78
CA SER A 118 -21.73 -15.97 6.51
C SER A 118 -22.00 -14.90 5.46
N GLY A 119 -21.85 -15.25 4.18
CA GLY A 119 -22.12 -14.35 3.07
C GLY A 119 -21.19 -13.14 3.04
N ASP A 120 -21.73 -11.98 2.73
CA ASP A 120 -20.97 -10.75 2.54
C ASP A 120 -20.78 -9.99 3.86
N VAL A 121 -19.55 -9.68 4.18
CA VAL A 121 -19.18 -8.98 5.43
C VAL A 121 -18.48 -7.66 5.14
N SER A 122 -18.91 -6.60 5.81
CA SER A 122 -18.20 -5.32 5.83
C SER A 122 -17.83 -4.93 7.26
N VAL A 123 -16.72 -4.19 7.39
CA VAL A 123 -16.19 -3.73 8.68
C VAL A 123 -15.70 -2.31 8.54
N THR A 124 -16.07 -1.44 9.48
CA THR A 124 -15.52 -0.08 9.60
C THR A 124 -15.00 0.16 11.01
N SER A 125 -14.02 1.02 11.13
CA SER A 125 -13.45 1.48 12.39
C SER A 125 -13.38 3.01 12.40
N SER A 126 -13.49 3.63 13.56
CA SER A 126 -13.21 5.07 13.71
C SER A 126 -11.72 5.38 13.85
N GLY A 127 -10.87 4.39 13.78
CA GLY A 127 -9.40 4.47 13.80
C GLY A 127 -8.80 3.48 12.81
N GLU A 128 -7.50 3.22 12.93
CA GLU A 128 -6.80 2.25 12.10
C GLU A 128 -7.51 0.89 12.10
N LEU A 129 -7.61 0.24 10.94
CA LEU A 129 -8.23 -1.07 10.78
C LEU A 129 -7.23 -2.07 10.19
N TYR A 130 -6.91 -3.08 10.95
CA TYR A 130 -6.16 -4.26 10.51
C TYR A 130 -7.10 -5.44 10.57
N LEU A 131 -7.45 -5.99 9.40
CA LEU A 131 -8.45 -7.03 9.29
C LEU A 131 -7.91 -8.21 8.49
N ALA A 132 -7.97 -9.38 9.09
CA ALA A 132 -7.79 -10.65 8.42
C ALA A 132 -9.09 -11.46 8.48
N TYR A 133 -9.46 -12.12 7.39
CA TYR A 133 -10.52 -13.11 7.42
C TYR A 133 -9.94 -14.52 7.51
N PHE A 134 -10.73 -15.44 8.01
CA PHE A 134 -10.42 -16.86 8.02
C PHE A 134 -11.67 -17.70 7.79
N ASN A 135 -11.45 -18.85 7.18
CA ASN A 135 -12.49 -19.83 6.95
C ASN A 135 -11.90 -21.23 7.11
N THR A 136 -12.58 -22.11 7.83
CA THR A 136 -12.11 -23.46 8.10
C THR A 136 -13.22 -24.48 7.90
N ARG A 137 -12.87 -25.64 7.31
CA ARG A 137 -13.70 -26.85 7.28
C ARG A 137 -12.82 -28.07 7.39
N GLY A 138 -12.82 -28.72 8.56
CA GLY A 138 -11.88 -29.80 8.82
C GLY A 138 -10.44 -29.37 8.56
N ALA A 139 -9.74 -30.04 7.67
CA ALA A 139 -8.38 -29.69 7.26
C ALA A 139 -8.29 -28.54 6.25
N ALA A 140 -9.37 -28.23 5.53
CA ALA A 140 -9.38 -27.14 4.57
C ALA A 140 -9.50 -25.79 5.26
N THR A 141 -8.62 -24.86 4.90
CA THR A 141 -8.61 -23.51 5.43
C THR A 141 -8.38 -22.49 4.32
N SER A 142 -8.93 -21.29 4.48
CA SER A 142 -8.61 -20.14 3.68
C SER A 142 -8.52 -18.89 4.55
N GLY A 143 -7.86 -17.85 4.06
CA GLY A 143 -7.76 -16.60 4.77
C GLY A 143 -6.80 -15.62 4.11
N GLY A 144 -6.85 -14.39 4.57
CA GLY A 144 -5.99 -13.33 4.08
C GLY A 144 -6.22 -12.03 4.81
N PHE A 145 -5.34 -11.05 4.57
CA PHE A 145 -5.54 -9.69 5.01
C PHE A 145 -6.35 -8.90 3.99
N TYR A 146 -7.35 -8.15 4.47
CA TYR A 146 -8.17 -7.24 3.68
C TYR A 146 -7.87 -5.78 3.97
N ALA A 147 -7.40 -5.45 5.15
CA ALA A 147 -7.08 -4.07 5.54
C ALA A 147 -5.81 -4.02 6.41
N GLY A 148 -5.26 -2.84 6.56
CA GLY A 148 -4.00 -2.57 7.26
C GLY A 148 -2.94 -1.97 6.34
N PHE A 149 -3.29 -1.66 5.09
CA PHE A 149 -2.43 -0.93 4.16
C PHE A 149 -2.94 0.51 4.05
N ALA A 150 -2.05 1.46 4.27
CA ALA A 150 -2.33 2.90 4.21
C ALA A 150 -2.79 3.38 2.82
N SER A 151 -2.45 2.63 1.81
CA SER A 151 -2.82 2.87 0.42
C SER A 151 -2.93 1.52 -0.26
N PRO A 152 -3.70 1.37 -1.35
CA PRO A 152 -3.49 0.25 -2.23
C PRO A 152 -1.98 0.18 -2.50
N PRO A 153 -1.38 -1.03 -2.58
CA PRO A 153 0.05 -1.14 -2.83
C PRO A 153 0.36 -0.22 -3.99
N ASN A 154 0.95 0.92 -3.67
CA ASN A 154 1.60 1.71 -4.67
C ASN A 154 2.66 0.76 -5.20
N ALA A 155 2.44 0.24 -6.38
CA ALA A 155 3.57 0.03 -7.23
C ALA A 155 4.19 1.42 -7.27
N GLU A 156 5.24 1.68 -6.48
CA GLU A 156 6.14 2.77 -6.76
C GLU A 156 6.64 2.47 -8.16
N ILE A 157 5.95 3.05 -9.12
CA ILE A 157 6.44 3.11 -10.47
C ILE A 157 7.56 4.12 -10.36
N ASP A 158 8.76 3.61 -10.12
CA ASP A 158 9.95 4.44 -9.97
C ASP A 158 10.20 5.14 -11.31
N LEU A 159 9.94 6.44 -11.31
CA LEU A 159 10.21 7.30 -12.45
C LEU A 159 11.67 7.74 -12.36
N GLY A 160 12.54 6.92 -12.96
CA GLY A 160 13.99 7.15 -12.95
C GLY A 160 14.40 8.06 -14.09
N ILE A 161 15.21 9.07 -13.78
CA ILE A 161 15.88 9.93 -14.76
C ILE A 161 17.36 10.02 -14.48
N ASN A 162 18.13 10.32 -15.52
CA ASN A 162 19.57 10.57 -15.45
C ASN A 162 19.94 11.78 -16.31
N ALA A 163 21.00 12.46 -15.94
CA ALA A 163 21.62 13.53 -16.74
C ALA A 163 22.92 13.02 -17.35
N LEU A 164 23.02 13.11 -18.65
CA LEU A 164 24.25 12.82 -19.40
C LEU A 164 24.87 14.16 -19.84
N GLY A 165 26.10 14.41 -19.44
CA GLY A 165 26.80 15.67 -19.70
C GLY A 165 26.88 16.59 -18.50
N ASN A 166 27.58 17.71 -18.61
CA ASN A 166 27.99 18.49 -17.44
C ASN A 166 27.51 19.93 -17.40
N CYS A 167 27.33 20.61 -18.54
CA CYS A 167 27.06 22.06 -18.54
C CYS A 167 26.33 22.52 -19.79
N LEU A 168 25.64 23.65 -19.68
CA LEU A 168 25.24 24.47 -20.82
C LEU A 168 26.47 25.13 -21.42
N GLN A 169 26.54 25.23 -22.73
CA GLN A 169 27.57 25.96 -23.42
C GLN A 169 27.14 27.42 -23.58
N THR A 170 27.97 28.34 -23.12
CA THR A 170 27.71 29.78 -23.24
C THR A 170 28.80 30.47 -24.06
N ASP A 171 28.43 31.54 -24.75
CA ASP A 171 29.40 32.43 -25.39
C ASP A 171 30.03 33.37 -24.35
N SER A 172 30.94 34.27 -24.85
CA SER A 172 31.61 35.26 -24.00
C SER A 172 30.68 36.32 -23.38
N GLU A 173 29.45 36.39 -23.85
CA GLU A 173 28.41 37.31 -23.37
C GLU A 173 27.42 36.62 -22.42
N GLY A 174 27.61 35.29 -22.20
CA GLY A 174 26.75 34.49 -21.31
C GLY A 174 25.50 33.92 -21.98
N ASN A 175 25.35 34.07 -23.31
CA ASN A 175 24.22 33.49 -24.01
C ASN A 175 24.46 31.98 -24.24
N ILE A 176 23.41 31.16 -24.07
CA ILE A 176 23.49 29.73 -24.30
C ILE A 176 23.63 29.46 -25.78
N THR A 177 24.75 28.87 -26.17
CA THR A 177 25.07 28.48 -27.56
C THR A 177 24.85 27.00 -27.86
N GLY A 178 24.68 26.21 -26.82
CA GLY A 178 24.41 24.79 -26.89
C GLY A 178 24.26 24.14 -25.54
N SER A 179 23.95 22.86 -25.52
CA SER A 179 23.85 22.06 -24.32
C SER A 179 24.59 20.75 -24.51
N ASN A 180 25.47 20.42 -23.58
CA ASN A 180 26.06 19.09 -23.44
C ASN A 180 25.27 18.19 -22.47
N ILE A 181 24.16 18.70 -21.96
CA ILE A 181 23.32 17.97 -21.04
C ILE A 181 22.16 17.36 -21.81
N THR A 182 21.98 16.05 -21.66
CA THR A 182 20.79 15.34 -22.10
C THR A 182 20.18 14.68 -20.88
N LEU A 183 18.95 15.01 -20.56
CA LEU A 183 18.14 14.30 -19.57
C LEU A 183 17.57 13.06 -20.25
N GLN A 184 17.64 11.91 -19.59
CA GLN A 184 17.19 10.63 -20.13
C GLN A 184 16.33 9.90 -19.13
N ILE A 185 15.26 9.29 -19.61
CA ILE A 185 14.45 8.37 -18.83
C ILE A 185 15.22 7.07 -18.65
N THR A 186 15.40 6.62 -17.42
CA THR A 186 16.02 5.32 -17.10
C THR A 186 14.97 4.27 -16.71
N ASN A 187 13.84 4.72 -16.19
CA ASN A 187 12.68 3.88 -15.91
C ASN A 187 11.41 4.71 -16.02
N ALA A 188 10.47 4.29 -16.85
CA ALA A 188 9.12 4.87 -16.97
C ALA A 188 8.08 3.79 -17.29
N SER A 189 8.39 2.53 -16.97
CA SER A 189 7.46 1.43 -17.23
C SER A 189 6.19 1.59 -16.44
N GLY A 190 5.05 1.49 -17.11
CA GLY A 190 3.71 1.59 -16.49
C GLY A 190 3.04 2.94 -16.64
N PHE A 191 3.72 3.96 -17.21
CA PHE A 191 3.10 5.23 -17.56
C PHE A 191 2.62 5.24 -19.00
N ASP A 192 1.49 5.93 -19.25
CA ASP A 192 0.93 6.10 -20.59
C ASP A 192 1.55 7.29 -21.31
N THR A 193 1.90 8.33 -20.56
CA THR A 193 2.48 9.58 -21.09
C THR A 193 3.51 10.14 -20.12
N TYR A 194 4.46 10.90 -20.66
CA TYR A 194 5.43 11.66 -19.84
C TYR A 194 5.69 13.04 -20.40
N VAL A 195 5.96 13.96 -19.47
CA VAL A 195 6.30 15.35 -19.80
C VAL A 195 7.53 15.77 -19.00
N TRP A 196 8.55 16.26 -19.70
CA TRP A 196 9.64 16.97 -19.05
C TRP A 196 9.15 18.34 -18.62
N GLU A 197 9.29 18.62 -17.33
CA GLU A 197 8.86 19.89 -16.74
C GLU A 197 10.07 20.69 -16.30
N LYS A 198 9.94 22.04 -16.42
CA LYS A 198 10.87 23.02 -15.88
C LYS A 198 10.17 23.83 -14.80
N TYR A 199 10.87 24.11 -13.71
CA TYR A 199 10.37 24.99 -12.67
C TYR A 199 10.42 26.44 -13.11
N ASN A 200 9.30 27.14 -13.04
CA ASN A 200 9.16 28.56 -13.25
C ASN A 200 9.16 29.26 -11.88
N SER A 201 10.31 29.86 -11.52
CA SER A 201 10.48 30.52 -10.23
C SER A 201 9.62 31.77 -10.05
N ASP A 202 9.29 32.46 -11.13
CA ASP A 202 8.49 33.70 -11.08
C ASP A 202 7.02 33.38 -10.79
N ALA A 203 6.52 32.30 -11.36
CA ALA A 203 5.16 31.84 -11.16
C ALA A 203 5.01 30.83 -10.01
N ASN A 204 6.12 30.28 -9.50
CA ASN A 204 6.19 29.24 -8.48
C ASN A 204 5.41 27.96 -8.88
N ILE A 205 5.58 27.55 -10.13
CA ILE A 205 4.91 26.35 -10.71
C ILE A 205 5.88 25.54 -11.57
N TRP A 206 5.54 24.25 -11.75
CA TRP A 206 6.15 23.41 -12.76
C TRP A 206 5.33 23.52 -14.06
N GLU A 207 5.99 23.67 -15.18
CA GLU A 207 5.36 23.77 -16.51
C GLU A 207 6.13 22.93 -17.52
N ALA A 208 5.48 22.53 -18.62
CA ALA A 208 6.15 21.77 -19.67
C ALA A 208 7.39 22.52 -20.14
N ALA A 209 8.52 21.84 -20.15
CA ALA A 209 9.79 22.43 -20.57
C ALA A 209 9.75 22.80 -22.06
N PRO A 210 10.40 23.91 -22.49
CA PRO A 210 10.37 24.34 -23.89
C PRO A 210 10.91 23.29 -24.86
N GLY A 211 10.30 23.16 -26.02
CA GLY A 211 10.76 22.25 -27.09
C GLY A 211 10.12 20.86 -27.02
N ASN A 212 10.87 19.80 -27.33
CA ASN A 212 10.36 18.43 -27.40
C ASN A 212 10.32 17.78 -26.02
N SER A 213 9.41 18.20 -25.17
CA SER A 213 9.28 17.77 -23.78
C SER A 213 8.20 16.72 -23.53
N ILE A 214 7.33 16.43 -24.50
CA ILE A 214 6.19 15.51 -24.35
C ILE A 214 6.54 14.17 -24.99
N ASP A 215 6.31 13.08 -24.24
CA ASP A 215 6.50 11.67 -24.65
C ASP A 215 7.88 11.39 -25.29
N SER A 216 8.89 12.15 -24.88
CA SER A 216 10.26 11.99 -25.35
C SER A 216 11.11 11.28 -24.30
N GLU A 217 11.78 10.20 -24.69
CA GLU A 217 12.69 9.44 -23.80
C GLU A 217 13.90 10.28 -23.37
N THR A 218 14.23 11.31 -24.15
CA THR A 218 15.34 12.21 -23.86
C THR A 218 14.92 13.65 -24.03
N TYR A 219 15.50 14.54 -23.24
CA TYR A 219 15.27 15.97 -23.33
C TYR A 219 16.59 16.74 -23.20
N VAL A 220 16.79 17.73 -24.06
CA VAL A 220 17.96 18.61 -24.04
C VAL A 220 17.53 19.95 -23.46
N PRO A 221 17.97 20.32 -22.24
CA PRO A 221 17.67 21.58 -21.62
C PRO A 221 18.14 22.78 -22.48
N GLN A 222 17.28 23.76 -22.63
CA GLN A 222 17.56 24.97 -23.41
C GLN A 222 17.93 26.17 -22.55
N SER A 223 17.89 26.04 -21.24
CA SER A 223 18.22 27.10 -20.30
C SER A 223 18.54 26.50 -18.93
N GLU A 224 19.19 27.27 -18.09
CA GLU A 224 19.42 26.92 -16.69
C GLU A 224 18.08 26.78 -15.94
N GLY A 225 18.09 25.98 -14.88
CA GLY A 225 16.96 25.81 -14.01
C GLY A 225 16.82 24.39 -13.47
N GLU A 226 15.72 24.12 -12.78
CA GLU A 226 15.38 22.82 -12.24
C GLU A 226 14.43 22.10 -13.18
N TYR A 227 14.73 20.83 -13.44
CA TYR A 227 13.98 19.96 -14.34
C TYR A 227 13.56 18.70 -13.61
N ARG A 228 12.39 18.18 -13.99
CA ARG A 228 11.89 16.87 -13.56
C ARG A 228 11.10 16.22 -14.68
N LEU A 229 10.84 14.93 -14.56
CA LEU A 229 9.92 14.20 -15.40
C LEU A 229 8.60 14.00 -14.65
N LYS A 230 7.49 14.28 -15.31
CA LYS A 230 6.14 13.91 -14.88
C LYS A 230 5.69 12.71 -15.72
N GLY A 231 5.34 11.60 -15.08
CA GLY A 231 4.69 10.46 -15.71
C GLY A 231 3.22 10.42 -15.30
N SER A 232 2.33 10.06 -16.23
CA SER A 232 0.90 9.97 -15.97
C SER A 232 0.33 8.62 -16.40
N ILE A 233 -0.63 8.11 -15.59
CA ILE A 233 -1.46 6.95 -15.93
C ILE A 233 -2.87 7.46 -16.10
N THR A 234 -3.31 7.60 -17.35
CA THR A 234 -4.55 8.26 -17.70
C THR A 234 -5.79 7.59 -17.12
N CYS A 235 -5.82 6.25 -17.17
CA CYS A 235 -6.98 5.48 -16.68
C CYS A 235 -7.17 5.57 -15.16
N LEU A 236 -6.10 5.90 -14.40
CA LEU A 236 -6.13 6.04 -12.95
C LEU A 236 -6.17 7.50 -12.50
N ASN A 237 -6.04 8.46 -13.43
CA ASN A 237 -5.86 9.88 -13.14
C ASN A 237 -4.71 10.11 -12.13
N LEU A 238 -3.62 9.37 -12.30
CA LEU A 238 -2.46 9.36 -11.40
C LEU A 238 -1.26 10.01 -12.08
N ASP A 239 -0.68 10.99 -11.41
CA ASP A 239 0.57 11.64 -11.79
C ASP A 239 1.68 11.25 -10.80
N GLN A 240 2.87 10.96 -11.32
CA GLN A 240 4.09 10.72 -10.56
C GLN A 240 5.22 11.63 -11.06
N PHE A 241 6.17 11.93 -10.19
CA PHE A 241 7.26 12.85 -10.51
C PHE A 241 8.60 12.21 -10.16
N SER A 242 9.60 12.44 -11.03
CA SER A 242 10.98 12.04 -10.75
C SER A 242 11.64 12.94 -9.70
N GLY A 243 12.85 12.59 -9.30
CA GLY A 243 13.75 13.52 -8.63
C GLY A 243 14.02 14.76 -9.50
N ILE A 244 14.43 15.86 -8.87
CA ILE A 244 14.76 17.14 -9.53
C ILE A 244 16.21 17.09 -9.96
N ILE A 245 16.49 17.51 -11.21
CA ILE A 245 17.85 17.71 -11.74
C ILE A 245 18.09 19.19 -11.94
N PRO A 246 19.01 19.80 -11.20
CA PRO A 246 19.46 21.16 -11.47
C PRO A 246 20.38 21.17 -12.70
N VAL A 247 20.15 22.12 -13.60
CA VAL A 247 20.95 22.39 -14.79
C VAL A 247 21.50 23.82 -14.71
N SER A 248 22.81 23.97 -14.79
CA SER A 248 23.54 25.24 -14.71
C SER A 248 24.59 25.36 -15.83
#